data_8dafc7c9c5cfbc1558be89be1759073c
#
_entry.id   8dafc7c9c5cfbc1558be89be1759073c
#
_cell.length_a   1.000
_cell.length_b   1.000
_cell.length_c   1.000
_cell.angle_alpha   90.00
_cell.angle_beta   90.00
_cell.angle_gamma   90.00
#
_symmetry.space_group_name_H-M   'P 1'
#
loop_
_entity.id
_entity.type
_entity.pdbx_description
1 polymer ?
#
loop_
_entity_poly.entity_id
_entity_poly.type
_entity_poly.pdbx_seq_one_letter_code
_entity_poly.pdbx_strand_id
1 'polypeptide(L)'
;MKRAYIKEIAYYVPEKILDNKYFESILDTNNEWIITRTGIETRRMAREDETIFEMGINAVNNLQNKGVDLTVVDTIITPTVTKDYIFPSMAGQIQKALGLKNCFAFDMSAACSGYVYAMNT
;
A
#
# COMPACT_ATOMS: atom_id res chain seq x y z
N MET A 1 -10.12 19.50 22.95
CA MET A 1 -10.38 18.81 21.67
C MET A 1 -9.20 17.88 21.40
N LYS A 2 -9.42 16.56 21.26
CA LYS A 2 -8.34 15.63 20.85
C LYS A 2 -8.06 15.88 19.38
N ARG A 3 -6.78 15.99 19.01
CA ARG A 3 -6.35 16.18 17.61
C ARG A 3 -5.63 14.92 17.17
N ALA A 4 -5.95 14.41 15.97
CA ALA A 4 -5.19 13.38 15.32
C ALA A 4 -4.00 14.00 14.56
N TYR A 5 -2.89 13.28 14.45
CA TYR A 5 -1.72 13.69 13.67
C TYR A 5 -1.03 12.45 13.09
N ILE A 6 -0.36 12.63 11.97
CA ILE A 6 0.46 11.59 11.36
C ILE A 6 1.78 11.54 12.15
N LYS A 7 2.01 10.42 12.84
CA LYS A 7 3.22 10.22 13.64
C LYS A 7 4.43 9.87 12.77
N GLU A 8 4.25 8.97 11.81
CA GLU A 8 5.30 8.50 10.92
C GLU A 8 4.70 7.98 9.61
N ILE A 9 5.48 7.96 8.55
CA ILE A 9 5.13 7.40 7.24
C ILE A 9 6.26 6.47 6.79
N ALA A 10 5.90 5.30 6.30
CA ALA A 10 6.78 4.40 5.59
C ALA A 10 6.09 3.84 4.36
N TYR A 11 6.86 3.31 3.44
CA TYR A 11 6.36 2.70 2.23
C TYR A 11 7.25 1.53 1.81
N TYR A 12 6.72 0.70 0.97
CA TYR A 12 7.44 -0.29 0.18
C TYR A 12 7.01 -0.16 -1.28
N VAL A 13 7.93 -0.36 -2.19
CA VAL A 13 7.66 -0.44 -3.63
C VAL A 13 8.46 -1.59 -4.22
N PRO A 14 7.90 -2.36 -5.19
CA PRO A 14 8.60 -3.43 -5.87
C PRO A 14 9.90 -2.96 -6.52
N GLU A 15 10.87 -3.86 -6.69
CA GLU A 15 12.19 -3.52 -7.24
C GLU A 15 12.16 -3.28 -8.75
N LYS A 16 11.33 -4.04 -9.47
CA LYS A 16 11.25 -3.96 -10.95
C LYS A 16 10.72 -2.60 -11.38
N ILE A 17 11.48 -1.93 -12.22
CA ILE A 17 11.12 -0.64 -12.81
C ILE A 17 10.75 -0.84 -14.27
N LEU A 18 9.61 -0.28 -14.69
CA LEU A 18 9.21 -0.16 -16.08
C LEU A 18 9.19 1.31 -16.48
N ASP A 19 9.93 1.66 -17.50
CA ASP A 19 9.94 3.00 -18.11
C ASP A 19 8.87 3.12 -19.22
N ASN A 20 8.73 4.30 -19.78
CA ASN A 20 7.75 4.53 -20.86
C ASN A 20 8.10 3.78 -22.14
N LYS A 21 9.39 3.47 -22.40
CA LYS A 21 9.80 2.67 -23.58
C LYS A 21 9.23 1.26 -23.57
N TYR A 22 9.10 0.67 -22.37
CA TYR A 22 8.42 -0.62 -22.24
C TYR A 22 6.99 -0.54 -22.77
N PHE A 23 6.26 0.52 -22.41
CA PHE A 23 4.86 0.69 -22.84
C PHE A 23 4.74 1.05 -24.32
N GLU A 24 5.68 1.78 -24.90
CA GLU A 24 5.76 2.03 -26.34
C GLU A 24 5.88 0.71 -27.13
N SER A 25 6.51 -0.30 -26.54
CA SER A 25 6.70 -1.60 -27.21
C SER A 25 5.47 -2.50 -27.24
N ILE A 26 4.46 -2.22 -26.41
CA ILE A 26 3.27 -3.09 -26.24
C ILE A 26 1.93 -2.37 -26.42
N LEU A 27 1.93 -1.04 -26.49
CA LEU A 27 0.73 -0.21 -26.61
C LEU A 27 0.94 0.87 -27.69
N ASP A 28 -0.14 1.33 -28.27
CA ASP A 28 -0.16 2.50 -29.17
C ASP A 28 -0.04 3.79 -28.36
N THR A 29 1.16 4.13 -27.95
CA THR A 29 1.50 5.31 -27.12
C THR A 29 2.96 5.71 -27.33
N ASN A 30 3.36 6.84 -26.76
CA ASN A 30 4.76 7.27 -26.72
C ASN A 30 5.10 8.01 -25.41
N ASN A 31 6.40 8.13 -25.12
CA ASN A 31 6.89 8.76 -23.91
C ASN A 31 6.40 10.21 -23.73
N GLU A 32 6.38 10.99 -24.80
CA GLU A 32 5.92 12.39 -24.76
C GLU A 32 4.45 12.49 -24.37
N TRP A 33 3.59 11.66 -24.96
CA TRP A 33 2.18 11.59 -24.64
C TRP A 33 1.95 11.22 -23.17
N ILE A 34 2.66 10.18 -22.68
CA ILE A 34 2.52 9.71 -21.29
C ILE A 34 2.95 10.81 -20.32
N ILE A 35 4.10 11.44 -20.54
CA ILE A 35 4.64 12.49 -19.65
C ILE A 35 3.71 13.69 -19.65
N THR A 36 3.27 14.15 -20.82
CA THR A 36 2.40 15.32 -20.94
C THR A 36 1.07 15.14 -20.21
N ARG A 37 0.52 13.92 -20.23
CA ARG A 37 -0.79 13.61 -19.60
C ARG A 37 -0.70 13.26 -18.13
N THR A 38 0.40 12.65 -17.69
CA THR A 38 0.49 12.04 -16.35
C THR A 38 1.66 12.51 -15.52
N GLY A 39 2.70 13.04 -16.14
CA GLY A 39 3.98 13.34 -15.49
C GLY A 39 4.78 12.08 -15.10
N ILE A 40 4.33 10.86 -15.50
CA ILE A 40 4.91 9.60 -15.04
C ILE A 40 6.00 9.14 -16.02
N GLU A 41 7.23 9.00 -15.52
CA GLU A 41 8.37 8.49 -16.28
C GLU A 41 8.55 6.98 -16.09
N THR A 42 8.33 6.48 -14.87
CA THR A 42 8.54 5.07 -14.51
C THR A 42 7.43 4.54 -13.60
N ARG A 43 7.26 3.20 -13.55
CA ARG A 43 6.38 2.49 -12.59
C ARG A 43 7.16 1.38 -11.94
N ARG A 44 6.74 1.04 -10.74
CA ARG A 44 7.17 -0.17 -10.06
C ARG A 44 6.18 -1.28 -10.37
N MET A 45 6.71 -2.47 -10.63
CA MET A 45 5.90 -3.64 -10.95
C MET A 45 6.27 -4.77 -10.01
N ALA A 46 5.26 -5.34 -9.34
CA ALA A 46 5.44 -6.52 -8.51
C ALA A 46 5.92 -7.71 -9.36
N ARG A 47 6.67 -8.62 -8.75
CA ARG A 47 6.96 -9.94 -9.32
C ARG A 47 5.66 -10.77 -9.31
N GLU A 48 5.63 -11.85 -10.10
CA GLU A 48 4.46 -12.74 -10.16
C GLU A 48 4.15 -13.42 -8.82
N ASP A 49 5.17 -13.63 -7.99
CA ASP A 49 5.09 -14.24 -6.67
C ASP A 49 4.95 -13.23 -5.52
N GLU A 50 4.96 -11.92 -5.82
CA GLU A 50 4.93 -10.86 -4.82
C GLU A 50 3.50 -10.42 -4.56
N THR A 51 2.98 -10.80 -3.40
CA THR A 51 1.61 -10.50 -2.99
C THR A 51 1.45 -9.09 -2.42
N ILE A 52 0.23 -8.56 -2.46
CA ILE A 52 -0.06 -7.26 -1.83
C ILE A 52 0.10 -7.34 -0.30
N PHE A 53 -0.13 -8.53 0.29
CA PHE A 53 0.12 -8.78 1.70
C PHE A 53 1.61 -8.62 2.04
N GLU A 54 2.52 -9.23 1.26
CA GLU A 54 3.97 -9.09 1.46
C GLU A 54 4.43 -7.64 1.30
N MET A 55 3.91 -6.93 0.30
CA MET A 55 4.19 -5.50 0.14
C MET A 55 3.74 -4.69 1.36
N GLY A 56 2.57 -5.01 1.91
CA GLY A 56 2.05 -4.39 3.13
C GLY A 56 2.94 -4.66 4.35
N ILE A 57 3.36 -5.91 4.56
CA ILE A 57 4.28 -6.28 5.65
C ILE A 57 5.63 -5.59 5.50
N ASN A 58 6.17 -5.51 4.29
CA ASN A 58 7.44 -4.81 4.03
C ASN A 58 7.34 -3.31 4.36
N ALA A 59 6.21 -2.66 4.04
CA ALA A 59 5.97 -1.27 4.44
C ALA A 59 5.90 -1.12 5.97
N VAL A 60 5.26 -2.05 6.68
CA VAL A 60 5.20 -2.05 8.14
C VAL A 60 6.58 -2.31 8.76
N ASN A 61 7.37 -3.23 8.22
CA ASN A 61 8.76 -3.46 8.66
C ASN A 61 9.60 -2.17 8.53
N ASN A 62 9.43 -1.44 7.42
CA ASN A 62 10.09 -0.15 7.24
C ASN A 62 9.64 0.89 8.27
N LEU A 63 8.38 0.84 8.72
CA LEU A 63 7.88 1.68 9.80
C LEU A 63 8.53 1.33 11.15
N GLN A 64 8.68 0.03 11.46
CA GLN A 64 9.39 -0.44 12.66
C GLN A 64 10.87 -0.04 12.64
N ASN A 65 11.55 -0.13 11.49
CA ASN A 65 12.93 0.28 11.33
C ASN A 65 13.13 1.78 11.60
N LYS A 66 12.09 2.58 11.51
CA LYS A 66 12.06 3.99 11.92
C LYS A 66 11.78 4.18 13.43
N GLY A 67 11.69 3.10 14.19
CA GLY A 67 11.48 3.15 15.64
C GLY A 67 10.02 3.28 16.08
N VAL A 68 9.06 3.01 15.19
CA VAL A 68 7.63 3.00 15.56
C VAL A 68 7.32 1.75 16.36
N ASP A 69 6.82 1.92 17.58
CA ASP A 69 6.31 0.84 18.41
C ASP A 69 4.92 0.41 17.90
N LEU A 70 4.83 -0.80 17.35
CA LEU A 70 3.58 -1.35 16.87
C LEU A 70 2.69 -1.96 17.96
N THR A 71 3.23 -2.17 19.17
CA THR A 71 2.45 -2.78 20.28
C THR A 71 1.32 -1.88 20.78
N VAL A 72 1.39 -0.59 20.48
CA VAL A 72 0.38 0.41 20.84
C VAL A 72 -0.69 0.61 19.76
N VAL A 73 -0.60 -0.12 18.66
CA VAL A 73 -1.57 -0.03 17.55
C VAL A 73 -2.86 -0.73 17.97
N ASP A 74 -3.96 0.00 17.93
CA ASP A 74 -5.30 -0.48 18.25
C ASP A 74 -6.20 -0.67 17.03
N THR A 75 -5.79 -0.15 15.88
CA THR A 75 -6.56 -0.26 14.62
C THR A 75 -5.65 -0.39 13.41
N ILE A 76 -5.97 -1.34 12.53
CA ILE A 76 -5.36 -1.48 11.20
C ILE A 76 -6.46 -1.32 10.15
N ILE A 77 -6.28 -0.38 9.25
CA ILE A 77 -7.17 -0.17 8.11
C ILE A 77 -6.37 -0.37 6.83
N THR A 78 -6.80 -1.29 5.96
CA THR A 78 -6.18 -1.48 4.64
C THR A 78 -7.13 -1.03 3.54
N PRO A 79 -6.94 0.19 3.00
CA PRO A 79 -7.73 0.67 1.87
C PRO A 79 -7.22 0.03 0.58
N THR A 80 -7.85 -1.04 0.14
CA THR A 80 -7.49 -1.76 -1.09
C THR A 80 -8.71 -2.38 -1.77
N VAL A 81 -8.67 -2.46 -3.10
CA VAL A 81 -9.65 -3.18 -3.93
C VAL A 81 -9.04 -4.40 -4.63
N THR A 82 -7.73 -4.61 -4.46
CA THR A 82 -6.94 -5.65 -5.14
C THR A 82 -6.31 -6.63 -4.16
N LYS A 83 -7.01 -6.93 -3.06
CA LYS A 83 -6.53 -7.87 -2.03
C LYS A 83 -6.39 -9.29 -2.57
N ASP A 84 -5.45 -10.05 -2.03
CA ASP A 84 -5.16 -11.41 -2.47
C ASP A 84 -6.32 -12.38 -2.20
N TYR A 85 -7.11 -12.16 -1.13
CA TYR A 85 -8.25 -12.98 -0.73
C TYR A 85 -9.47 -12.13 -0.37
N ILE A 86 -10.66 -12.65 -0.64
CA ILE A 86 -11.91 -12.04 -0.16
C ILE A 86 -11.97 -12.12 1.37
N PHE A 87 -11.58 -13.27 1.93
CA PHE A 87 -11.52 -13.54 3.37
C PHE A 87 -10.37 -14.52 3.67
N PRO A 88 -9.61 -14.36 4.78
CA PRO A 88 -9.71 -13.23 5.73
C PRO A 88 -9.31 -11.89 5.12
N SER A 89 -9.69 -10.78 5.78
CA SER A 89 -9.29 -9.43 5.35
C SER A 89 -7.76 -9.30 5.32
N MET A 90 -7.23 -8.47 4.44
CA MET A 90 -5.79 -8.16 4.40
C MET A 90 -5.31 -7.55 5.73
N ALA A 91 -6.10 -6.63 6.32
CA ALA A 91 -5.82 -6.07 7.64
C ALA A 91 -5.72 -7.15 8.72
N GLY A 92 -6.62 -8.15 8.70
CA GLY A 92 -6.59 -9.29 9.63
C GLY A 92 -5.36 -10.18 9.44
N GLN A 93 -4.93 -10.38 8.21
CA GLN A 93 -3.69 -11.11 7.92
C GLN A 93 -2.46 -10.36 8.45
N ILE A 94 -2.38 -9.04 8.25
CA ILE A 94 -1.33 -8.16 8.79
C ILE A 94 -1.35 -8.21 10.32
N GLN A 95 -2.53 -8.06 10.96
CA GLN A 95 -2.71 -8.15 12.40
C GLN A 95 -2.12 -9.46 12.95
N LYS A 96 -2.47 -10.58 12.31
CA LYS A 96 -1.95 -11.91 12.69
C LYS A 96 -0.44 -11.99 12.55
N ALA A 97 0.12 -11.54 11.44
CA ALA A 97 1.56 -11.57 11.18
C ALA A 97 2.36 -10.73 12.19
N LEU A 98 1.80 -9.61 12.63
CA LEU A 98 2.40 -8.74 13.64
C LEU A 98 2.14 -9.17 15.08
N GLY A 99 1.31 -10.20 15.32
CA GLY A 99 0.97 -10.70 16.65
C GLY A 99 0.13 -9.73 17.50
N LEU A 100 -0.58 -8.79 16.88
CA LEU A 100 -1.39 -7.76 17.56
C LEU A 100 -2.72 -8.35 18.01
N LYS A 101 -2.88 -8.60 19.32
CA LYS A 101 -4.07 -9.27 19.87
C LYS A 101 -5.24 -8.32 20.17
N ASN A 102 -4.95 -7.07 20.53
CA ASN A 102 -5.93 -6.07 20.96
C ASN A 102 -6.04 -4.95 19.91
N CYS A 103 -6.37 -5.32 18.69
CA CYS A 103 -6.37 -4.40 17.57
C CYS A 103 -7.57 -4.70 16.67
N PHE A 104 -8.30 -3.68 16.26
CA PHE A 104 -9.31 -3.81 15.21
C PHE A 104 -8.62 -3.90 13.85
N ALA A 105 -9.12 -4.76 12.97
CA ALA A 105 -8.53 -4.94 11.66
C ALA A 105 -9.60 -5.12 10.59
N PHE A 106 -9.65 -4.24 9.60
CA PHE A 106 -10.61 -4.32 8.50
C PHE A 106 -10.08 -3.69 7.22
N ASP A 107 -10.59 -4.19 6.10
CA ASP A 107 -10.29 -3.62 4.78
C ASP A 107 -11.37 -2.59 4.41
N MET A 108 -10.94 -1.57 3.68
CA MET A 108 -11.83 -0.56 3.13
C MET A 108 -11.79 -0.57 1.60
N SER A 109 -12.92 -0.90 0.97
CA SER A 109 -13.04 -0.94 -0.49
C SER A 109 -13.63 0.37 -1.01
N ALA A 110 -12.76 1.35 -1.30
CA ALA A 110 -13.16 2.68 -1.76
C ALA A 110 -12.22 3.23 -2.87
N ALA A 111 -11.48 2.34 -3.54
CA ALA A 111 -10.57 2.68 -4.64
C ALA A 111 -9.71 3.94 -4.35
N CYS A 112 -9.70 4.92 -5.25
CA CYS A 112 -8.87 6.13 -5.11
C CYS A 112 -9.21 6.97 -3.86
N SER A 113 -10.42 6.87 -3.32
CA SER A 113 -10.85 7.57 -2.09
C SER A 113 -10.44 6.84 -0.81
N GLY A 114 -9.98 5.58 -0.92
CA GLY A 114 -9.72 4.71 0.23
C GLY A 114 -8.76 5.30 1.23
N TYR A 115 -7.65 5.89 0.77
CA TYR A 115 -6.68 6.53 1.67
C TYR A 115 -7.29 7.68 2.47
N VAL A 116 -8.03 8.57 1.80
CA VAL A 116 -8.66 9.72 2.46
C VAL A 116 -9.71 9.27 3.48
N TYR A 117 -10.50 8.25 3.13
CA TYR A 117 -11.50 7.69 4.04
C TYR A 117 -10.86 7.01 5.24
N ALA A 118 -9.80 6.21 5.02
CA ALA A 118 -9.06 5.59 6.12
C ALA A 118 -8.45 6.62 7.09
N MET A 119 -7.97 7.75 6.55
CA MET A 119 -7.45 8.85 7.38
C MET A 119 -8.53 9.60 8.17
N ASN A 120 -9.79 9.53 7.75
CA ASN A 120 -10.92 10.19 8.41
C ASN A 120 -11.69 9.27 9.38
N THR A 121 -11.41 7.98 9.37
CA THR A 121 -12.03 6.99 10.26
C THR A 121 -11.33 6.97 11.60
#